data_0f5f19e8b2202bdd81f2cb212ec7bd0d
#
_entry.id   0f5f19e8b2202bdd81f2cb212ec7bd0d
#
_cell.length_a   1.000
_cell.length_b   1.000
_cell.length_c   1.000
_cell.angle_alpha   90.00
_cell.angle_beta   90.00
_cell.angle_gamma   90.00
#
_symmetry.space_group_name_H-M   'P 1'
#
loop_
_entity.id
_entity.type
_entity.pdbx_description
1 polymer ?
#
loop_
_entity_poly.entity_id
_entity_poly.type
_entity_poly.pdbx_seq_one_letter_code
_entity_poly.pdbx_strand_id
1 'polypeptide(L)'
;MSDKLRFAAIGCGRMGLRRAKTIIDHPDTALVCVADSDHEKAKAAAKDLGTESVGNEEAINRKDVDCIVVSVPNKFHPSTVIPALNQGKHVWCEKPLARNPDEALQMVEAAIKSKAFLKTGANLRYFPNVQKARQLLSQQALGEVLFVRGWIGNAGWQLKSWFSDPDMIGGGAFLDNGSHLLDIYRWLLGEAVECIGYSTTAYWPISPLEDNAMGVFKFADGKLGFLHSSWTEWAEYMYMEIYGKEGYLRIDNRQSTSTATLGKRDGSRQVFDYSKEPPQSYTLEFDDFVKAIRAGRQPLPSGFDGLRAVQMAQGVYESSRSGKSTPLWGDREKMLFEAHQKATGA
;
A
#
# COMPACT_ATOMS: atom_id res chain seq x y z
N MET A 1 14.70 30.44 -5.65
CA MET A 1 13.60 29.72 -5.00
C MET A 1 13.48 28.41 -5.75
N SER A 2 13.57 27.25 -5.09
CA SER A 2 13.39 25.97 -5.77
C SER A 2 11.94 25.91 -6.24
N ASP A 3 11.71 25.58 -7.53
CA ASP A 3 10.36 25.42 -8.06
C ASP A 3 9.60 24.35 -7.30
N LYS A 4 8.38 24.67 -6.85
CA LYS A 4 7.51 23.72 -6.19
C LYS A 4 7.13 22.59 -7.14
N LEU A 5 7.10 21.35 -6.67
CA LEU A 5 6.48 20.26 -7.41
C LEU A 5 4.97 20.49 -7.51
N ARG A 6 4.44 20.37 -8.70
CA ARG A 6 3.04 20.71 -9.04
C ARG A 6 2.21 19.46 -9.19
N PHE A 7 1.14 19.38 -8.43
CA PHE A 7 0.31 18.19 -8.31
C PHE A 7 -1.11 18.39 -8.85
N ALA A 8 -1.65 17.35 -9.46
CA ALA A 8 -3.09 17.15 -9.61
C ALA A 8 -3.55 16.01 -8.72
N ALA A 9 -4.74 16.14 -8.09
CA ALA A 9 -5.36 15.07 -7.31
C ALA A 9 -6.62 14.57 -8.05
N ILE A 10 -6.63 13.30 -8.44
CA ILE A 10 -7.74 12.65 -9.13
C ILE A 10 -8.45 11.70 -8.17
N GLY A 11 -9.75 11.96 -7.97
CA GLY A 11 -10.60 11.37 -6.95
C GLY A 11 -10.77 12.29 -5.74
N CYS A 12 -11.98 12.84 -5.55
CA CYS A 12 -12.34 13.76 -4.48
C CYS A 12 -13.11 13.07 -3.34
N GLY A 13 -12.87 11.78 -3.13
CA GLY A 13 -13.36 11.04 -1.97
C GLY A 13 -12.56 11.35 -0.70
N ARG A 14 -12.91 10.68 0.41
CA ARG A 14 -12.25 10.85 1.72
C ARG A 14 -10.72 10.80 1.64
N MET A 15 -10.16 9.81 0.91
CA MET A 15 -8.71 9.68 0.76
C MET A 15 -8.14 10.75 -0.16
N GLY A 16 -8.80 11.04 -1.31
CA GLY A 16 -8.35 12.09 -2.21
C GLY A 16 -8.28 13.46 -1.56
N LEU A 17 -9.30 13.86 -0.78
CA LEU A 17 -9.28 15.12 -0.03
C LEU A 17 -8.15 15.15 1.03
N ARG A 18 -7.90 14.03 1.71
CA ARG A 18 -6.77 13.92 2.65
C ARG A 18 -5.44 14.12 1.93
N ARG A 19 -5.24 13.47 0.78
CA ARG A 19 -4.02 13.60 -0.02
C ARG A 19 -3.86 15.02 -0.58
N ALA A 20 -4.94 15.60 -1.11
CA ALA A 20 -4.93 16.98 -1.60
C ALA A 20 -4.53 17.98 -0.50
N LYS A 21 -5.05 17.79 0.72
CA LYS A 21 -4.65 18.61 1.87
C LYS A 21 -3.17 18.42 2.22
N THR A 22 -2.66 17.19 2.20
CA THR A 22 -1.22 16.93 2.45
C THR A 22 -0.33 17.63 1.42
N ILE A 23 -0.78 17.72 0.14
CA ILE A 23 -0.08 18.48 -0.91
C ILE A 23 -0.04 19.97 -0.59
N ILE A 24 -1.17 20.54 -0.16
CA ILE A 24 -1.29 21.97 0.18
C ILE A 24 -0.41 22.32 1.40
N ASP A 25 -0.43 21.47 2.41
CA ASP A 25 0.28 21.71 3.67
C ASP A 25 1.81 21.54 3.55
N HIS A 26 2.31 20.91 2.48
CA HIS A 26 3.75 20.72 2.28
C HIS A 26 4.43 21.93 1.63
N PRO A 27 5.54 22.47 2.17
CA PRO A 27 6.15 23.72 1.72
C PRO A 27 6.68 23.69 0.28
N ASP A 28 7.10 22.52 -0.20
CA ASP A 28 7.75 22.32 -1.50
C ASP A 28 6.81 21.87 -2.61
N THR A 29 5.51 21.89 -2.37
CA THR A 29 4.51 21.43 -3.34
C THR A 29 3.40 22.45 -3.58
N ALA A 30 2.69 22.31 -4.69
CA ALA A 30 1.49 23.09 -5.01
C ALA A 30 0.43 22.16 -5.60
N LEU A 31 -0.81 22.29 -5.12
CA LEU A 31 -1.97 21.65 -5.72
C LEU A 31 -2.48 22.54 -6.84
N VAL A 32 -2.35 22.10 -8.10
CA VAL A 32 -2.77 22.84 -9.29
C VAL A 32 -4.25 22.68 -9.54
N CYS A 33 -4.74 21.44 -9.49
CA CYS A 33 -6.14 21.14 -9.73
C CYS A 33 -6.57 19.84 -9.03
N VAL A 34 -7.89 19.69 -8.91
CA VAL A 34 -8.54 18.43 -8.53
C VAL A 34 -9.48 17.97 -9.63
N ALA A 35 -9.69 16.65 -9.73
CA ALA A 35 -10.61 16.03 -10.67
C ALA A 35 -11.39 14.88 -10.03
N ASP A 36 -12.62 14.68 -10.45
CA ASP A 36 -13.46 13.53 -10.11
C ASP A 36 -14.41 13.26 -11.28
N SER A 37 -14.87 12.03 -11.45
CA SER A 37 -15.93 11.70 -12.43
C SER A 37 -17.26 12.36 -12.08
N ASP A 38 -17.49 12.66 -10.81
CA ASP A 38 -18.57 13.53 -10.31
C ASP A 38 -18.08 14.98 -10.30
N HIS A 39 -18.50 15.74 -11.33
CA HIS A 39 -18.09 17.14 -11.50
C HIS A 39 -18.52 18.06 -10.35
N GLU A 40 -19.69 17.83 -9.73
CA GLU A 40 -20.15 18.66 -8.60
C GLU A 40 -19.28 18.40 -7.36
N LYS A 41 -18.89 17.15 -7.16
CA LYS A 41 -17.95 16.78 -6.09
C LYS A 41 -16.57 17.40 -6.33
N ALA A 42 -16.08 17.39 -7.58
CA ALA A 42 -14.82 18.05 -7.93
C ALA A 42 -14.87 19.57 -7.68
N LYS A 43 -15.96 20.25 -8.09
CA LYS A 43 -16.16 21.69 -7.83
C LYS A 43 -16.21 22.02 -6.34
N ALA A 44 -16.94 21.24 -5.57
CA ALA A 44 -17.00 21.42 -4.12
C ALA A 44 -15.61 21.28 -3.48
N ALA A 45 -14.88 20.22 -3.84
CA ALA A 45 -13.50 19.99 -3.37
C ALA A 45 -12.57 21.15 -3.77
N ALA A 46 -12.63 21.60 -5.01
CA ALA A 46 -11.81 22.72 -5.52
C ALA A 46 -12.06 24.01 -4.73
N LYS A 47 -13.33 24.33 -4.46
CA LYS A 47 -13.71 25.49 -3.64
C LYS A 47 -13.12 25.40 -2.22
N ASP A 48 -13.26 24.26 -1.58
CA ASP A 48 -12.80 24.06 -0.19
C ASP A 48 -11.26 24.07 -0.08
N LEU A 49 -10.57 23.63 -1.15
CA LEU A 49 -9.10 23.54 -1.21
C LEU A 49 -8.44 24.77 -1.83
N GLY A 50 -9.21 25.73 -2.36
CA GLY A 50 -8.69 26.94 -3.00
C GLY A 50 -7.93 26.65 -4.30
N THR A 51 -8.41 25.71 -5.11
CA THR A 51 -7.79 25.28 -6.39
C THR A 51 -8.82 25.20 -7.51
N GLU A 52 -8.41 24.73 -8.70
CA GLU A 52 -9.31 24.51 -9.85
C GLU A 52 -9.92 23.12 -9.82
N SER A 53 -11.13 22.95 -10.37
CA SER A 53 -11.69 21.66 -10.75
C SER A 53 -11.63 21.50 -12.27
N VAL A 54 -11.12 20.35 -12.73
CA VAL A 54 -11.01 20.00 -14.16
C VAL A 54 -11.49 18.58 -14.41
N GLY A 55 -11.58 18.15 -15.67
CA GLY A 55 -11.81 16.75 -16.02
C GLY A 55 -10.58 15.88 -15.76
N ASN A 56 -10.78 14.57 -15.55
CA ASN A 56 -9.67 13.63 -15.30
C ASN A 56 -8.63 13.65 -16.43
N GLU A 57 -9.08 13.63 -17.69
CA GLU A 57 -8.21 13.67 -18.86
C GLU A 57 -7.45 14.99 -18.95
N GLU A 58 -8.11 16.10 -18.67
CA GLU A 58 -7.49 17.43 -18.64
C GLU A 58 -6.40 17.48 -17.57
N ALA A 59 -6.67 17.00 -16.33
CA ALA A 59 -5.68 16.94 -15.24
C ALA A 59 -4.42 16.17 -15.65
N ILE A 60 -4.59 15.04 -16.37
CA ILE A 60 -3.49 14.20 -16.85
C ILE A 60 -2.66 14.94 -17.93
N ASN A 61 -3.29 15.68 -18.81
CA ASN A 61 -2.65 16.32 -19.97
C ASN A 61 -2.07 17.71 -19.66
N ARG A 62 -2.32 18.30 -18.49
CA ARG A 62 -1.79 19.63 -18.12
C ARG A 62 -0.27 19.66 -18.10
N LYS A 63 0.31 20.65 -18.75
CA LYS A 63 1.78 20.87 -18.80
C LYS A 63 2.35 21.47 -17.51
N ASP A 64 1.50 22.09 -16.71
CA ASP A 64 1.84 22.68 -15.42
C ASP A 64 1.65 21.71 -14.25
N VAL A 65 1.51 20.41 -14.52
CA VAL A 65 1.44 19.32 -13.52
C VAL A 65 2.65 18.41 -13.70
N ASP A 66 3.38 18.13 -12.61
CA ASP A 66 4.53 17.24 -12.59
C ASP A 66 4.17 15.86 -12.03
N CYS A 67 3.25 15.83 -11.07
CA CYS A 67 2.86 14.63 -10.33
C CYS A 67 1.34 14.49 -10.24
N ILE A 68 0.85 13.24 -10.25
CA ILE A 68 -0.58 12.94 -10.08
C ILE A 68 -0.77 12.01 -8.88
N VAL A 69 -1.70 12.39 -8.00
CA VAL A 69 -2.18 11.52 -6.92
C VAL A 69 -3.52 10.92 -7.33
N VAL A 70 -3.60 9.59 -7.33
CA VAL A 70 -4.77 8.82 -7.77
C VAL A 70 -5.44 8.18 -6.56
N SER A 71 -6.68 8.59 -6.28
CA SER A 71 -7.49 8.13 -5.14
C SER A 71 -8.93 7.80 -5.58
N VAL A 72 -9.06 7.08 -6.68
CA VAL A 72 -10.32 6.60 -7.25
C VAL A 72 -10.58 5.14 -6.84
N PRO A 73 -11.75 4.53 -7.10
CA PRO A 73 -11.93 3.08 -6.90
C PRO A 73 -10.93 2.25 -7.73
N ASN A 74 -10.53 1.09 -7.20
CA ASN A 74 -9.44 0.26 -7.74
C ASN A 74 -9.58 -0.03 -9.24
N LYS A 75 -10.81 -0.24 -9.72
CA LYS A 75 -11.14 -0.43 -11.14
C LYS A 75 -10.54 0.64 -12.06
N PHE A 76 -10.48 1.86 -11.60
CA PHE A 76 -10.07 3.02 -12.39
C PHE A 76 -8.58 3.38 -12.20
N HIS A 77 -7.83 2.64 -11.37
CA HIS A 77 -6.40 2.85 -11.21
C HIS A 77 -5.65 2.72 -12.54
N PRO A 78 -5.77 1.62 -13.31
CA PRO A 78 -5.01 1.47 -14.55
C PRO A 78 -5.35 2.55 -15.59
N SER A 79 -6.64 2.85 -15.78
CA SER A 79 -7.10 3.85 -16.75
C SER A 79 -6.72 5.28 -16.40
N THR A 80 -6.32 5.55 -15.17
CA THR A 80 -5.83 6.86 -14.70
C THR A 80 -4.31 6.90 -14.66
N VAL A 81 -3.68 5.86 -14.11
CA VAL A 81 -2.23 5.79 -13.88
C VAL A 81 -1.45 5.64 -15.19
N ILE A 82 -1.86 4.72 -16.07
CA ILE A 82 -1.12 4.44 -17.31
C ILE A 82 -1.03 5.67 -18.23
N PRO A 83 -2.13 6.39 -18.51
CA PRO A 83 -2.03 7.64 -19.29
C PRO A 83 -1.14 8.69 -18.61
N ALA A 84 -1.22 8.86 -17.29
CA ALA A 84 -0.39 9.82 -16.56
C ALA A 84 1.11 9.49 -16.68
N LEU A 85 1.49 8.22 -16.50
CA LEU A 85 2.87 7.77 -16.71
C LEU A 85 3.33 7.99 -18.15
N ASN A 86 2.49 7.70 -19.14
CA ASN A 86 2.81 7.90 -20.57
C ASN A 86 3.02 9.39 -20.93
N GLN A 87 2.45 10.31 -20.15
CA GLN A 87 2.73 11.74 -20.23
C GLN A 87 3.98 12.17 -19.44
N GLY A 88 4.74 11.22 -18.89
CA GLY A 88 5.93 11.49 -18.09
C GLY A 88 5.66 12.02 -16.69
N LYS A 89 4.40 11.94 -16.21
CA LYS A 89 4.05 12.38 -14.85
C LYS A 89 4.45 11.31 -13.84
N HIS A 90 5.03 11.72 -12.72
CA HIS A 90 5.18 10.83 -11.57
C HIS A 90 3.82 10.57 -10.93
N VAL A 91 3.57 9.32 -10.52
CA VAL A 91 2.26 8.94 -10.00
C VAL A 91 2.35 8.35 -8.61
N TRP A 92 1.50 8.81 -7.72
CA TRP A 92 1.19 8.18 -6.45
C TRP A 92 -0.23 7.62 -6.50
N CYS A 93 -0.36 6.30 -6.57
CA CYS A 93 -1.62 5.59 -6.62
C CYS A 93 -1.97 4.98 -5.26
N GLU A 94 -3.22 5.13 -4.79
CA GLU A 94 -3.69 4.48 -3.56
C GLU A 94 -3.61 2.95 -3.64
N LYS A 95 -3.57 2.33 -2.49
CA LYS A 95 -3.61 0.87 -2.32
C LYS A 95 -5.08 0.34 -2.35
N PRO A 96 -5.27 -0.93 -2.73
CA PRO A 96 -4.33 -1.80 -3.44
C PRO A 96 -3.99 -1.21 -4.80
N LEU A 97 -2.80 -1.48 -5.34
CA LEU A 97 -2.37 -0.88 -6.61
C LEU A 97 -3.36 -1.14 -7.75
N ALA A 98 -3.95 -2.34 -7.78
CA ALA A 98 -4.95 -2.74 -8.76
C ALA A 98 -5.86 -3.84 -8.20
N ARG A 99 -6.89 -4.22 -8.96
CA ARG A 99 -7.83 -5.31 -8.61
C ARG A 99 -7.21 -6.70 -8.74
N ASN A 100 -6.24 -6.85 -9.64
CA ASN A 100 -5.59 -8.12 -9.98
C ASN A 100 -4.15 -7.90 -10.46
N PRO A 101 -3.33 -8.98 -10.54
CA PRO A 101 -1.94 -8.87 -10.95
C PRO A 101 -1.72 -8.33 -12.36
N ASP A 102 -2.60 -8.63 -13.33
CA ASP A 102 -2.42 -8.20 -14.71
C ASP A 102 -2.58 -6.69 -14.86
N GLU A 103 -3.56 -6.10 -14.17
CA GLU A 103 -3.72 -4.65 -14.10
C GLU A 103 -2.52 -3.98 -13.43
N ALA A 104 -2.06 -4.50 -12.31
CA ALA A 104 -0.89 -3.97 -11.60
C ALA A 104 0.37 -4.07 -12.46
N LEU A 105 0.55 -5.17 -13.19
CA LEU A 105 1.67 -5.37 -14.11
C LEU A 105 1.69 -4.32 -15.21
N GLN A 106 0.56 -4.08 -15.89
CA GLN A 106 0.47 -3.06 -16.93
C GLN A 106 0.89 -1.66 -16.42
N MET A 107 0.52 -1.33 -15.18
CA MET A 107 0.92 -0.07 -14.54
C MET A 107 2.42 0.00 -14.28
N VAL A 108 3.02 -1.09 -13.80
CA VAL A 108 4.48 -1.20 -13.56
C VAL A 108 5.26 -1.13 -14.87
N GLU A 109 4.82 -1.84 -15.92
CA GLU A 109 5.42 -1.80 -17.25
C GLU A 109 5.36 -0.38 -17.86
N ALA A 110 4.23 0.33 -17.67
CA ALA A 110 4.11 1.72 -18.11
C ALA A 110 5.10 2.64 -17.36
N ALA A 111 5.30 2.43 -16.06
CA ALA A 111 6.29 3.19 -15.28
C ALA A 111 7.73 2.94 -15.77
N ILE A 112 8.11 1.70 -16.01
CA ILE A 112 9.43 1.33 -16.55
C ILE A 112 9.65 1.97 -17.92
N LYS A 113 8.64 1.91 -18.80
CA LYS A 113 8.71 2.44 -20.17
C LYS A 113 8.80 3.97 -20.20
N SER A 114 8.02 4.65 -19.39
CA SER A 114 7.98 6.12 -19.35
C SER A 114 9.13 6.75 -18.59
N LYS A 115 9.86 5.98 -17.79
CA LYS A 115 10.88 6.43 -16.82
C LYS A 115 10.31 7.37 -15.75
N ALA A 116 9.00 7.43 -15.61
CA ALA A 116 8.31 8.13 -14.55
C ALA A 116 8.13 7.20 -13.34
N PHE A 117 8.19 7.74 -12.13
CA PHE A 117 8.07 6.94 -10.92
C PHE A 117 6.61 6.65 -10.61
N LEU A 118 6.33 5.39 -10.27
CA LEU A 118 5.05 4.93 -9.74
C LEU A 118 5.24 4.51 -8.28
N LYS A 119 4.53 5.20 -7.37
CA LYS A 119 4.45 4.86 -5.94
C LYS A 119 3.09 4.28 -5.61
N THR A 120 3.08 3.26 -4.75
CA THR A 120 1.86 2.74 -4.13
C THR A 120 1.64 3.40 -2.77
N GLY A 121 0.41 3.83 -2.47
CA GLY A 121 0.04 4.46 -1.22
C GLY A 121 -0.11 3.43 -0.09
N ALA A 122 0.98 3.09 0.61
CA ALA A 122 0.98 2.16 1.72
C ALA A 122 1.57 2.82 2.99
N ASN A 123 0.78 3.69 3.58
CA ASN A 123 1.18 4.54 4.71
C ASN A 123 1.57 3.77 5.98
N LEU A 124 1.19 2.50 6.13
CA LEU A 124 1.55 1.72 7.32
C LEU A 124 3.06 1.49 7.47
N ARG A 125 3.85 1.51 6.35
CA ARG A 125 5.31 1.53 6.46
C ARG A 125 5.83 2.71 7.28
N TYR A 126 5.09 3.83 7.32
CA TYR A 126 5.46 5.08 8.01
C TYR A 126 4.90 5.18 9.43
N PHE A 127 4.30 4.13 9.95
CA PHE A 127 3.95 4.06 11.37
C PHE A 127 5.23 3.99 12.21
N PRO A 128 5.36 4.77 13.29
CA PRO A 128 6.62 4.86 14.04
C PRO A 128 7.06 3.52 14.65
N ASN A 129 6.12 2.70 15.10
CA ASN A 129 6.40 1.36 15.60
C ASN A 129 6.84 0.39 14.49
N VAL A 130 6.33 0.53 13.25
CA VAL A 130 6.78 -0.25 12.09
C VAL A 130 8.18 0.19 11.63
N GLN A 131 8.45 1.50 11.62
CA GLN A 131 9.79 2.03 11.35
C GLN A 131 10.80 1.55 12.40
N LYS A 132 10.39 1.54 13.68
CA LYS A 132 11.24 1.00 14.76
C LYS A 132 11.54 -0.48 14.56
N ALA A 133 10.55 -1.26 14.16
CA ALA A 133 10.77 -2.67 13.83
C ALA A 133 11.78 -2.84 12.68
N ARG A 134 11.66 -2.05 11.61
CA ARG A 134 12.62 -2.05 10.51
C ARG A 134 14.03 -1.72 10.97
N GLN A 135 14.18 -0.68 11.81
CA GLN A 135 15.47 -0.30 12.40
C GLN A 135 16.08 -1.45 13.21
N LEU A 136 15.30 -2.09 14.10
CA LEU A 136 15.79 -3.19 14.94
C LEU A 136 16.18 -4.42 14.12
N LEU A 137 15.42 -4.74 13.07
CA LEU A 137 15.77 -5.83 12.14
C LEU A 137 17.07 -5.53 11.37
N SER A 138 17.26 -4.30 10.88
CA SER A 138 18.51 -3.91 10.21
C SER A 138 19.73 -3.96 11.11
N GLN A 139 19.54 -3.80 12.43
CA GLN A 139 20.55 -3.96 13.47
C GLN A 139 20.73 -5.43 13.92
N GLN A 140 20.06 -6.37 13.25
CA GLN A 140 20.08 -7.79 13.60
C GLN A 140 19.66 -8.08 15.05
N ALA A 141 18.78 -7.25 15.63
CA ALA A 141 18.37 -7.36 17.03
C ALA A 141 17.70 -8.71 17.39
N LEU A 142 17.20 -9.46 16.40
CA LEU A 142 16.61 -10.78 16.54
C LEU A 142 17.52 -11.92 16.10
N GLY A 143 18.74 -11.62 15.61
CA GLY A 143 19.54 -12.59 14.86
C GLY A 143 18.81 -13.01 13.57
N GLU A 144 18.98 -14.26 13.16
CA GLU A 144 18.25 -14.84 12.03
C GLU A 144 16.74 -14.87 12.32
N VAL A 145 15.95 -14.24 11.44
CA VAL A 145 14.49 -14.29 11.54
C VAL A 145 13.98 -15.66 11.11
N LEU A 146 13.05 -16.22 11.88
CA LEU A 146 12.49 -17.55 11.68
C LEU A 146 11.11 -17.49 11.03
N PHE A 147 10.21 -16.65 11.56
CA PHE A 147 8.86 -16.49 11.04
C PHE A 147 8.23 -15.15 11.45
N VAL A 148 7.16 -14.80 10.74
CA VAL A 148 6.27 -13.69 11.05
C VAL A 148 4.84 -14.17 11.14
N ARG A 149 4.05 -13.56 12.03
CA ARG A 149 2.60 -13.72 12.05
C ARG A 149 1.91 -12.39 12.35
N GLY A 150 0.72 -12.20 11.79
CA GLY A 150 -0.04 -11.00 12.06
C GLY A 150 -1.46 -11.06 11.54
N TRP A 151 -2.23 -10.08 11.94
CA TRP A 151 -3.60 -9.89 11.51
C TRP A 151 -3.93 -8.41 11.45
N ILE A 152 -4.84 -8.09 10.53
CA ILE A 152 -5.30 -6.74 10.27
C ILE A 152 -6.78 -6.79 9.89
N GLY A 153 -7.58 -5.91 10.44
CA GLY A 153 -9.00 -5.91 10.13
C GLY A 153 -9.74 -4.71 10.66
N ASN A 154 -10.99 -4.64 10.28
CA ASN A 154 -11.97 -3.68 10.76
C ASN A 154 -13.38 -4.29 10.72
N ALA A 155 -14.38 -3.52 11.14
CA ALA A 155 -15.79 -3.96 11.22
C ALA A 155 -16.57 -3.84 9.89
N GLY A 156 -15.91 -3.71 8.74
CA GLY A 156 -16.56 -3.63 7.43
C GLY A 156 -17.43 -2.38 7.22
N TRP A 157 -17.21 -1.31 7.97
CA TRP A 157 -18.04 -0.08 7.91
C TRP A 157 -18.00 0.62 6.53
N GLN A 158 -16.98 0.36 5.70
CA GLN A 158 -16.84 0.85 4.33
C GLN A 158 -17.76 0.15 3.32
N LEU A 159 -18.34 -1.01 3.66
CA LEU A 159 -19.12 -1.86 2.76
C LEU A 159 -20.47 -1.25 2.29
N LYS A 160 -20.83 -0.09 2.81
CA LYS A 160 -22.01 0.68 2.36
C LYS A 160 -21.77 1.48 1.07
N SER A 161 -20.59 1.35 0.46
CA SER A 161 -20.16 2.07 -0.74
C SER A 161 -19.73 1.09 -1.85
N TRP A 162 -18.95 1.55 -2.81
CA TRP A 162 -18.36 0.74 -3.88
C TRP A 162 -17.47 -0.42 -3.38
N PHE A 163 -17.08 -0.45 -2.11
CA PHE A 163 -16.34 -1.56 -1.50
C PHE A 163 -17.10 -2.89 -1.46
N SER A 164 -18.40 -2.90 -1.63
CA SER A 164 -19.20 -4.14 -1.77
C SER A 164 -19.38 -4.57 -3.22
N ASP A 165 -18.88 -3.82 -4.19
CA ASP A 165 -18.96 -4.17 -5.61
C ASP A 165 -17.69 -4.90 -6.06
N PRO A 166 -17.77 -6.21 -6.41
CA PRO A 166 -16.61 -7.00 -6.82
C PRO A 166 -15.87 -6.43 -8.05
N ASP A 167 -16.60 -5.82 -8.98
CA ASP A 167 -16.00 -5.23 -10.18
C ASP A 167 -15.24 -3.92 -9.86
N MET A 168 -15.63 -3.22 -8.82
CA MET A 168 -14.94 -2.01 -8.39
C MET A 168 -13.67 -2.29 -7.57
N ILE A 169 -13.72 -3.28 -6.67
CA ILE A 169 -12.67 -3.51 -5.69
C ILE A 169 -11.70 -4.65 -6.06
N GLY A 170 -12.18 -5.73 -6.72
CA GLY A 170 -11.38 -6.87 -7.18
C GLY A 170 -11.12 -7.96 -6.14
N GLY A 171 -11.31 -7.71 -4.86
CA GLY A 171 -11.15 -8.65 -3.74
C GLY A 171 -11.65 -8.02 -2.45
N GLY A 172 -11.86 -8.81 -1.42
CA GLY A 172 -12.42 -8.37 -0.15
C GLY A 172 -11.37 -7.90 0.86
N ALA A 173 -11.53 -8.33 2.11
CA ALA A 173 -10.70 -7.90 3.24
C ALA A 173 -9.21 -8.17 3.04
N PHE A 174 -8.86 -9.26 2.38
CA PHE A 174 -7.47 -9.66 2.20
C PHE A 174 -6.74 -8.80 1.16
N LEU A 175 -7.41 -8.43 0.07
CA LEU A 175 -6.85 -7.49 -0.90
C LEU A 175 -6.85 -6.05 -0.34
N ASP A 176 -7.90 -5.62 0.36
CA ASP A 176 -8.00 -4.27 0.91
C ASP A 176 -7.08 -4.04 2.12
N ASN A 177 -7.37 -4.70 3.25
CA ASN A 177 -6.60 -4.53 4.48
C ASN A 177 -5.32 -5.38 4.48
N GLY A 178 -5.42 -6.63 4.03
CA GLY A 178 -4.30 -7.57 3.98
C GLY A 178 -3.12 -7.06 3.18
N SER A 179 -3.36 -6.34 2.07
CA SER A 179 -2.31 -5.76 1.23
C SER A 179 -1.31 -4.89 2.00
N HIS A 180 -1.73 -4.23 3.06
CA HIS A 180 -0.85 -3.48 3.94
C HIS A 180 0.19 -4.35 4.65
N LEU A 181 -0.23 -5.47 5.25
CA LEU A 181 0.71 -6.37 5.93
C LEU A 181 1.52 -7.21 4.94
N LEU A 182 0.96 -7.57 3.78
CA LEU A 182 1.70 -8.24 2.70
C LEU A 182 2.86 -7.37 2.22
N ASP A 183 2.62 -6.09 2.05
CA ASP A 183 3.64 -5.10 1.72
C ASP A 183 4.72 -4.99 2.81
N ILE A 184 4.32 -4.90 4.09
CA ILE A 184 5.25 -4.84 5.23
C ILE A 184 6.05 -6.15 5.34
N TYR A 185 5.42 -7.31 5.19
CA TYR A 185 6.12 -8.60 5.25
C TYR A 185 7.22 -8.69 4.21
N ARG A 186 6.87 -8.35 2.94
CA ARG A 186 7.85 -8.34 1.87
C ARG A 186 8.99 -7.35 2.13
N TRP A 187 8.67 -6.14 2.60
CA TRP A 187 9.65 -5.10 2.92
C TRP A 187 10.61 -5.49 4.05
N LEU A 188 10.13 -6.24 5.05
CA LEU A 188 10.93 -6.66 6.20
C LEU A 188 11.67 -7.98 5.97
N LEU A 189 11.11 -8.91 5.20
CA LEU A 189 11.55 -10.31 5.15
C LEU A 189 12.02 -10.76 3.76
N GLY A 190 11.79 -9.97 2.72
CA GLY A 190 12.13 -10.31 1.34
C GLY A 190 10.97 -10.94 0.55
N GLU A 191 11.26 -11.60 -0.57
CA GLU A 191 10.25 -12.10 -1.49
C GLU A 191 9.56 -13.37 -0.99
N ALA A 192 8.22 -13.35 -1.00
CA ALA A 192 7.41 -14.55 -0.85
C ALA A 192 7.38 -15.33 -2.18
N VAL A 193 7.67 -16.63 -2.12
CA VAL A 193 7.80 -17.49 -3.31
C VAL A 193 6.64 -18.45 -3.51
N GLU A 194 5.89 -18.74 -2.44
CA GLU A 194 4.76 -19.66 -2.45
C GLU A 194 3.76 -19.28 -1.34
N CYS A 195 2.48 -19.53 -1.55
CA CYS A 195 1.48 -19.41 -0.49
C CYS A 195 0.44 -20.53 -0.53
N ILE A 196 -0.21 -20.73 0.60
CA ILE A 196 -1.44 -21.53 0.75
C ILE A 196 -2.40 -20.77 1.66
N GLY A 197 -3.71 -20.87 1.41
CA GLY A 197 -4.68 -20.19 2.26
C GLY A 197 -6.13 -20.47 1.92
N TYR A 198 -7.00 -19.86 2.71
CA TYR A 198 -8.45 -19.96 2.60
C TYR A 198 -9.08 -18.58 2.69
N SER A 199 -10.18 -18.40 1.94
CA SER A 199 -11.02 -17.21 1.98
C SER A 199 -12.49 -17.62 2.07
N THR A 200 -13.29 -16.84 2.78
CA THR A 200 -14.72 -17.09 2.96
C THR A 200 -15.50 -15.80 3.12
N THR A 201 -16.77 -15.83 2.73
CA THR A 201 -17.76 -14.81 3.08
C THR A 201 -18.57 -15.34 4.25
N ALA A 202 -18.20 -14.92 5.47
CA ALA A 202 -18.73 -15.48 6.70
C ALA A 202 -19.91 -14.69 7.29
N TYR A 203 -19.91 -13.37 7.12
CA TYR A 203 -20.88 -12.50 7.81
C TYR A 203 -21.55 -11.50 6.86
N TRP A 204 -20.80 -10.74 6.07
CA TRP A 204 -21.35 -9.69 5.22
C TRP A 204 -21.98 -10.25 3.94
N PRO A 205 -23.14 -9.71 3.45
CA PRO A 205 -23.78 -10.18 2.22
C PRO A 205 -23.07 -9.61 0.98
N ILE A 206 -21.80 -9.94 0.79
CA ILE A 206 -20.92 -9.36 -0.25
C ILE A 206 -20.33 -10.41 -1.21
N SER A 207 -20.81 -11.67 -1.15
CA SER A 207 -20.35 -12.69 -2.09
C SER A 207 -20.42 -12.20 -3.55
N PRO A 208 -19.40 -12.43 -4.37
CA PRO A 208 -18.27 -13.35 -4.20
C PRO A 208 -17.02 -12.76 -3.48
N LEU A 209 -17.10 -11.56 -2.92
CA LEU A 209 -16.03 -11.03 -2.09
C LEU A 209 -15.94 -11.78 -0.76
N GLU A 210 -14.73 -11.93 -0.25
CA GLU A 210 -14.52 -12.48 1.09
C GLU A 210 -14.49 -11.38 2.14
N ASP A 211 -15.01 -11.67 3.32
CA ASP A 211 -14.87 -10.84 4.51
C ASP A 211 -13.84 -11.39 5.51
N ASN A 212 -13.35 -12.61 5.27
CA ASN A 212 -12.31 -13.28 6.03
C ASN A 212 -11.39 -14.08 5.10
N ALA A 213 -10.07 -13.90 5.26
CA ALA A 213 -9.09 -14.76 4.59
C ALA A 213 -7.82 -14.92 5.43
N MET A 214 -7.19 -16.08 5.28
CA MET A 214 -5.94 -16.44 5.95
C MET A 214 -4.99 -17.02 4.93
N GLY A 215 -3.71 -16.60 5.02
CA GLY A 215 -2.65 -17.11 4.16
C GLY A 215 -1.39 -17.46 4.95
N VAL A 216 -0.74 -18.55 4.52
CA VAL A 216 0.62 -18.90 4.93
C VAL A 216 1.53 -18.72 3.73
N PHE A 217 2.63 -18.01 3.93
CA PHE A 217 3.60 -17.65 2.91
C PHE A 217 4.95 -18.27 3.21
N LYS A 218 5.61 -18.78 2.18
CA LYS A 218 7.00 -19.21 2.22
C LYS A 218 7.85 -18.15 1.53
N PHE A 219 8.86 -17.66 2.22
CA PHE A 219 9.82 -16.70 1.68
C PHE A 219 11.01 -17.40 1.00
N ALA A 220 11.73 -16.67 0.15
CA ALA A 220 12.82 -17.23 -0.66
C ALA A 220 13.94 -17.88 0.17
N ASP A 221 14.19 -17.40 1.37
CA ASP A 221 15.18 -17.94 2.32
C ASP A 221 14.62 -19.00 3.28
N GLY A 222 13.39 -19.48 3.04
CA GLY A 222 12.74 -20.54 3.81
C GLY A 222 11.94 -20.10 5.03
N LYS A 223 11.92 -18.80 5.39
CA LYS A 223 11.07 -18.26 6.44
C LYS A 223 9.59 -18.49 6.13
N LEU A 224 8.77 -18.54 7.19
CA LEU A 224 7.32 -18.65 7.06
C LEU A 224 6.64 -17.37 7.55
N GLY A 225 5.54 -17.01 6.89
CA GLY A 225 4.66 -15.93 7.31
C GLY A 225 3.22 -16.39 7.39
N PHE A 226 2.48 -15.93 8.40
CA PHE A 226 1.05 -16.11 8.51
C PHE A 226 0.35 -14.77 8.59
N LEU A 227 -0.70 -14.59 7.80
CA LEU A 227 -1.54 -13.41 7.80
C LEU A 227 -3.02 -13.80 7.84
N HIS A 228 -3.77 -13.18 8.75
CA HIS A 228 -5.22 -13.12 8.73
C HIS A 228 -5.67 -11.69 8.46
N SER A 229 -6.64 -11.53 7.56
CA SER A 229 -7.31 -10.25 7.33
C SER A 229 -8.82 -10.42 7.31
N SER A 230 -9.53 -9.47 7.96
CA SER A 230 -10.97 -9.60 8.16
C SER A 230 -11.71 -8.26 8.16
N TRP A 231 -12.95 -8.28 7.69
CA TRP A 231 -13.97 -7.23 7.87
C TRP A 231 -14.99 -7.59 8.96
N THR A 232 -14.68 -8.59 9.77
CA THR A 232 -15.45 -8.98 10.98
C THR A 232 -14.66 -8.76 12.27
N GLU A 233 -13.60 -7.96 12.21
CA GLU A 233 -12.91 -7.45 13.39
C GLU A 233 -13.70 -6.26 13.94
N TRP A 234 -14.49 -6.51 14.99
CA TRP A 234 -15.36 -5.50 15.60
C TRP A 234 -14.59 -4.35 16.25
N ALA A 235 -13.31 -4.52 16.50
CA ALA A 235 -12.36 -3.48 16.83
C ALA A 235 -11.31 -3.38 15.72
N GLU A 236 -11.18 -2.20 15.10
CA GLU A 236 -10.15 -1.96 14.09
C GLU A 236 -8.76 -2.12 14.71
N TYR A 237 -7.89 -2.94 14.09
CA TYR A 237 -6.53 -3.11 14.57
C TYR A 237 -5.57 -3.67 13.52
N MET A 238 -4.28 -3.44 13.77
CA MET A 238 -3.16 -4.12 13.14
C MET A 238 -2.24 -4.67 14.24
N TYR A 239 -1.86 -5.94 14.11
CA TYR A 239 -0.97 -6.61 15.04
C TYR A 239 -0.02 -7.52 14.28
N MET A 240 1.27 -7.50 14.64
CA MET A 240 2.29 -8.33 14.00
C MET A 240 3.36 -8.74 15.00
N GLU A 241 3.84 -9.97 14.89
CA GLU A 241 4.98 -10.49 15.63
C GLU A 241 6.01 -11.10 14.68
N ILE A 242 7.28 -10.80 14.91
CA ILE A 242 8.42 -11.35 14.18
C ILE A 242 9.31 -12.07 15.18
N TYR A 243 9.59 -13.33 14.93
CA TYR A 243 10.44 -14.17 15.79
C TYR A 243 11.76 -14.47 15.10
N GLY A 244 12.84 -14.36 15.86
CA GLY A 244 14.18 -14.72 15.43
C GLY A 244 14.89 -15.59 16.49
N LYS A 245 16.11 -16.03 16.18
CA LYS A 245 16.89 -16.88 17.09
C LYS A 245 17.22 -16.21 18.43
N GLU A 246 17.29 -14.88 18.47
CA GLU A 246 17.72 -14.11 19.65
C GLU A 246 16.57 -13.39 20.37
N GLY A 247 15.31 -13.54 19.87
CA GLY A 247 14.17 -12.90 20.49
C GLY A 247 13.01 -12.67 19.53
N TYR A 248 12.16 -11.70 19.87
CA TYR A 248 10.99 -11.34 19.07
C TYR A 248 10.76 -9.83 19.03
N LEU A 249 10.09 -9.38 17.97
CA LEU A 249 9.48 -8.05 17.87
C LEU A 249 7.97 -8.20 17.83
N ARG A 250 7.28 -7.34 18.56
CA ARG A 250 5.82 -7.22 18.54
C ARG A 250 5.45 -5.80 18.14
N ILE A 251 4.64 -5.65 17.13
CA ILE A 251 4.05 -4.39 16.66
C ILE A 251 2.56 -4.45 16.99
N ASP A 252 2.08 -3.49 17.80
CA ASP A 252 0.72 -3.48 18.29
C ASP A 252 0.07 -2.12 18.06
N ASN A 253 -1.02 -2.11 17.28
CA ASN A 253 -1.84 -0.93 17.01
C ASN A 253 -3.31 -1.17 17.43
N ARG A 254 -3.55 -2.03 18.42
CA ARG A 254 -4.89 -2.27 18.94
C ARG A 254 -5.33 -1.18 19.91
N GLN A 255 -6.63 -0.86 19.93
CA GLN A 255 -7.24 0.03 20.93
C GLN A 255 -6.46 1.36 21.10
N SER A 256 -6.12 2.01 19.99
CA SER A 256 -5.36 3.27 19.97
C SER A 256 -3.95 3.17 20.54
N THR A 257 -3.39 1.98 20.69
CA THR A 257 -1.96 1.81 20.98
C THR A 257 -1.12 1.96 19.72
N SER A 258 0.14 2.32 19.86
CA SER A 258 1.14 2.29 18.81
C SER A 258 2.48 1.93 19.45
N THR A 259 2.73 0.62 19.60
CA THR A 259 3.92 0.15 20.31
C THR A 259 4.76 -0.80 19.47
N ALA A 260 6.09 -0.76 19.68
CA ALA A 260 7.00 -1.82 19.28
C ALA A 260 7.67 -2.40 20.54
N THR A 261 7.61 -3.71 20.71
CA THR A 261 8.26 -4.41 21.84
C THR A 261 9.35 -5.32 21.30
N LEU A 262 10.59 -5.09 21.73
CA LEU A 262 11.69 -6.03 21.57
C LEU A 262 11.79 -6.91 22.82
N GLY A 263 11.54 -8.22 22.68
CA GLY A 263 11.76 -9.21 23.72
C GLY A 263 12.97 -10.08 23.40
N LYS A 264 13.77 -10.40 24.40
CA LYS A 264 14.95 -11.27 24.29
C LYS A 264 14.70 -12.65 24.88
N ARG A 265 15.56 -13.61 24.53
CA ARG A 265 15.47 -14.99 25.04
C ARG A 265 15.62 -15.10 26.56
N ASP A 266 16.34 -14.17 27.19
CA ASP A 266 16.53 -14.11 28.67
C ASP A 266 15.30 -13.56 29.39
N GLY A 267 14.23 -13.22 28.67
CA GLY A 267 12.99 -12.66 29.21
C GLY A 267 12.99 -11.14 29.33
N SER A 268 14.11 -10.47 29.07
CA SER A 268 14.17 -9.01 29.07
C SER A 268 13.31 -8.43 27.95
N ARG A 269 12.73 -7.23 28.19
CA ARG A 269 11.85 -6.54 27.24
C ARG A 269 12.16 -5.05 27.20
N GLN A 270 12.12 -4.51 26.00
CA GLN A 270 12.14 -3.06 25.76
C GLN A 270 10.90 -2.67 24.97
N VAL A 271 10.13 -1.72 25.49
CA VAL A 271 8.92 -1.20 24.84
C VAL A 271 9.20 0.20 24.33
N PHE A 272 8.89 0.43 23.07
CA PHE A 272 8.90 1.73 22.41
C PHE A 272 7.42 2.11 22.20
N ASP A 273 6.97 3.12 22.91
CA ASP A 273 5.57 3.56 22.93
C ASP A 273 5.40 4.90 22.22
N TYR A 274 4.63 4.88 21.16
CA TYR A 274 4.29 6.01 20.28
C TYR A 274 2.79 6.37 20.39
N SER A 275 2.06 5.81 21.33
CA SER A 275 0.59 5.94 21.43
C SER A 275 0.13 7.39 21.65
N LYS A 276 1.00 8.25 22.17
CA LYS A 276 0.73 9.67 22.40
C LYS A 276 1.19 10.58 21.27
N GLU A 277 1.90 10.03 20.27
CA GLU A 277 2.33 10.81 19.12
C GLU A 277 1.17 11.06 18.16
N PRO A 278 1.07 12.25 17.56
CA PRO A 278 0.04 12.49 16.55
C PRO A 278 0.29 11.60 15.32
N PRO A 279 -0.77 11.13 14.65
CA PRO A 279 -0.62 10.29 13.47
C PRO A 279 0.00 11.10 12.31
N GLN A 280 1.24 10.76 11.96
CA GLN A 280 2.00 11.46 10.91
C GLN A 280 2.25 10.61 9.66
N SER A 281 1.75 9.38 9.61
CA SER A 281 2.10 8.43 8.54
C SER A 281 1.85 8.96 7.12
N TYR A 282 0.76 9.67 6.93
CA TYR A 282 0.44 10.28 5.63
C TYR A 282 1.37 11.43 5.26
N THR A 283 1.73 12.26 6.22
CA THR A 283 2.66 13.39 6.02
C THR A 283 4.08 12.89 5.75
N LEU A 284 4.54 11.92 6.55
CA LEU A 284 5.87 11.30 6.37
C LEU A 284 5.98 10.55 5.04
N GLU A 285 4.92 9.84 4.66
CA GLU A 285 4.83 9.16 3.37
C GLU A 285 4.92 10.15 2.20
N PHE A 286 4.25 11.30 2.32
CA PHE A 286 4.26 12.34 1.28
C PHE A 286 5.62 13.06 1.22
N ASP A 287 6.18 13.40 2.36
CA ASP A 287 7.51 14.02 2.44
C ASP A 287 8.59 13.14 1.78
N ASP A 288 8.55 11.80 2.03
CA ASP A 288 9.45 10.86 1.36
C ASP A 288 9.23 10.82 -0.16
N PHE A 289 7.96 10.87 -0.62
CA PHE A 289 7.65 10.95 -2.05
C PHE A 289 8.28 12.20 -2.70
N VAL A 290 8.07 13.37 -2.10
CA VAL A 290 8.63 14.63 -2.60
C VAL A 290 10.16 14.59 -2.63
N LYS A 291 10.78 14.14 -1.55
CA LYS A 291 12.25 13.97 -1.46
C LYS A 291 12.79 13.00 -2.49
N ALA A 292 12.08 11.89 -2.72
CA ALA A 292 12.48 10.90 -3.70
C ALA A 292 12.45 11.45 -5.13
N ILE A 293 11.35 12.13 -5.51
CA ILE A 293 11.25 12.77 -6.83
C ILE A 293 12.38 13.78 -7.06
N ARG A 294 12.63 14.66 -6.08
CA ARG A 294 13.71 15.66 -6.17
C ARG A 294 15.10 15.04 -6.28
N ALA A 295 15.31 13.91 -5.65
CA ALA A 295 16.57 13.17 -5.72
C ALA A 295 16.70 12.28 -6.95
N GLY A 296 15.68 12.21 -7.81
CA GLY A 296 15.66 11.30 -8.98
C GLY A 296 15.68 9.82 -8.60
N ARG A 297 15.25 9.46 -7.38
CA ARG A 297 15.18 8.07 -6.91
C ARG A 297 13.73 7.57 -6.87
N GLN A 298 13.56 6.26 -7.00
CA GLN A 298 12.26 5.61 -6.87
C GLN A 298 11.65 5.86 -5.47
N PRO A 299 10.44 6.47 -5.37
CA PRO A 299 9.70 6.52 -4.12
C PRO A 299 9.24 5.13 -3.66
N LEU A 300 9.26 4.88 -2.36
CA LEU A 300 8.82 3.61 -1.77
C LEU A 300 7.53 3.78 -0.94
N PRO A 301 6.64 2.77 -0.87
CA PRO A 301 6.63 1.56 -1.72
C PRO A 301 6.46 1.92 -3.19
N SER A 302 7.21 1.23 -4.06
CA SER A 302 7.13 1.41 -5.51
C SER A 302 5.86 0.78 -6.09
N GLY A 303 5.62 0.99 -7.39
CA GLY A 303 4.60 0.23 -8.12
C GLY A 303 4.88 -1.27 -8.13
N PHE A 304 6.16 -1.68 -8.15
CA PHE A 304 6.52 -3.10 -8.04
C PHE A 304 6.15 -3.67 -6.66
N ASP A 305 6.35 -2.93 -5.57
CA ASP A 305 5.90 -3.35 -4.23
C ASP A 305 4.38 -3.57 -4.21
N GLY A 306 3.62 -2.65 -4.82
CA GLY A 306 2.16 -2.77 -4.94
C GLY A 306 1.73 -3.97 -5.77
N LEU A 307 2.38 -4.23 -6.90
CA LEU A 307 2.15 -5.43 -7.72
C LEU A 307 2.36 -6.70 -6.89
N ARG A 308 3.46 -6.78 -6.14
CA ARG A 308 3.75 -7.94 -5.31
C ARG A 308 2.73 -8.17 -4.21
N ALA A 309 2.25 -7.11 -3.56
CA ALA A 309 1.17 -7.23 -2.57
C ALA A 309 -0.13 -7.77 -3.19
N VAL A 310 -0.49 -7.31 -4.41
CA VAL A 310 -1.64 -7.82 -5.16
C VAL A 310 -1.44 -9.29 -5.56
N GLN A 311 -0.25 -9.67 -6.04
CA GLN A 311 0.06 -11.08 -6.38
C GLN A 311 -0.02 -12.00 -5.17
N MET A 312 0.48 -11.58 -4.01
CA MET A 312 0.39 -12.36 -2.78
C MET A 312 -1.08 -12.55 -2.33
N ALA A 313 -1.91 -11.51 -2.43
CA ALA A 313 -3.33 -11.62 -2.11
C ALA A 313 -4.06 -12.55 -3.10
N GLN A 314 -3.82 -12.38 -4.40
CA GLN A 314 -4.41 -13.22 -5.45
C GLN A 314 -3.98 -14.68 -5.32
N GLY A 315 -2.73 -14.95 -4.90
CA GLY A 315 -2.23 -16.28 -4.63
C GLY A 315 -3.03 -17.01 -3.53
N VAL A 316 -3.45 -16.30 -2.49
CA VAL A 316 -4.33 -16.86 -1.44
C VAL A 316 -5.70 -17.20 -2.00
N TYR A 317 -6.29 -16.33 -2.83
CA TYR A 317 -7.57 -16.63 -3.49
C TYR A 317 -7.49 -17.84 -4.42
N GLU A 318 -6.40 -17.95 -5.19
CA GLU A 318 -6.18 -19.11 -6.08
C GLU A 318 -5.99 -20.39 -5.27
N SER A 319 -5.21 -20.33 -4.20
CA SER A 319 -5.02 -21.46 -3.27
C SER A 319 -6.34 -21.88 -2.64
N SER A 320 -7.18 -20.94 -2.21
CA SER A 320 -8.51 -21.23 -1.64
C SER A 320 -9.43 -21.94 -2.63
N ARG A 321 -9.38 -21.56 -3.93
CA ARG A 321 -10.19 -22.19 -4.98
C ARG A 321 -9.68 -23.55 -5.38
N SER A 322 -8.37 -23.72 -5.48
CA SER A 322 -7.74 -24.95 -5.98
C SER A 322 -7.51 -26.02 -4.92
N GLY A 323 -7.47 -25.62 -3.63
CA GLY A 323 -7.06 -26.47 -2.51
C GLY A 323 -5.56 -26.82 -2.53
N LYS A 324 -4.74 -26.10 -3.32
CA LYS A 324 -3.30 -26.34 -3.48
C LYS A 324 -2.50 -25.08 -3.16
N SER A 325 -1.21 -25.25 -2.89
CA SER A 325 -0.31 -24.10 -2.81
C SER A 325 -0.16 -23.42 -4.19
N THR A 326 0.06 -22.10 -4.16
CA THR A 326 0.21 -21.26 -5.35
C THR A 326 1.61 -20.67 -5.37
N PRO A 327 2.37 -20.84 -6.50
CA PRO A 327 3.65 -20.18 -6.67
C PRO A 327 3.46 -18.67 -6.85
N LEU A 328 4.33 -17.87 -6.23
CA LEU A 328 4.29 -16.40 -6.24
C LEU A 328 5.52 -15.76 -6.91
N TRP A 329 6.57 -16.53 -7.16
CA TRP A 329 7.84 -16.01 -7.64
C TRP A 329 8.47 -16.96 -8.67
N GLY A 330 8.44 -16.54 -9.93
CA GLY A 330 8.99 -17.25 -11.05
C GLY A 330 9.95 -16.38 -11.88
N ASP A 331 10.31 -16.85 -13.07
CA ASP A 331 11.24 -16.14 -13.93
C ASP A 331 10.68 -14.80 -14.44
N ARG A 332 9.38 -14.73 -14.68
CA ARG A 332 8.70 -13.47 -15.06
C ARG A 332 8.86 -12.39 -13.99
N GLU A 333 8.63 -12.73 -12.73
CA GLU A 333 8.74 -11.79 -11.60
C GLU A 333 10.20 -11.37 -11.40
N LYS A 334 11.17 -12.27 -11.58
CA LYS A 334 12.61 -11.96 -11.51
C LYS A 334 13.00 -10.98 -12.61
N MET A 335 12.62 -11.25 -13.85
CA MET A 335 12.92 -10.37 -14.99
C MET A 335 12.30 -8.98 -14.80
N LEU A 336 11.06 -8.91 -14.32
CA LEU A 336 10.39 -7.65 -14.03
C LEU A 336 11.05 -6.88 -12.89
N PHE A 337 11.48 -7.58 -11.84
CA PHE A 337 12.23 -6.99 -10.74
C PHE A 337 13.56 -6.40 -11.21
N GLU A 338 14.32 -7.13 -12.00
CA GLU A 338 15.58 -6.65 -12.58
C GLU A 338 15.36 -5.44 -13.51
N ALA A 339 14.30 -5.48 -14.34
CA ALA A 339 13.95 -4.36 -15.20
C ALA A 339 13.54 -3.12 -14.37
N HIS A 340 12.78 -3.33 -13.30
CA HIS A 340 12.39 -2.27 -12.37
C HIS A 340 13.63 -1.66 -11.69
N GLN A 341 14.54 -2.48 -11.15
CA GLN A 341 15.78 -2.00 -10.53
C GLN A 341 16.64 -1.17 -11.50
N LYS A 342 16.82 -1.66 -12.74
CA LYS A 342 17.56 -0.91 -13.78
C LYS A 342 16.92 0.43 -14.13
N ALA A 343 15.58 0.49 -14.17
CA ALA A 343 14.86 1.69 -14.53
C ALA A 343 14.83 2.74 -13.41
N THR A 344 14.91 2.29 -12.16
CA THR A 344 14.67 3.15 -10.98
C THR A 344 15.93 3.39 -10.15
N GLY A 345 17.02 2.68 -10.42
CA GLY A 345 18.25 2.74 -9.62
C GLY A 345 18.07 2.23 -8.18
N ALA A 346 17.04 1.42 -7.95
CA ALA A 346 16.67 0.91 -6.63
C ALA A 346 17.28 -0.47 -6.35
#